data_6f9214c3a2090a09f314ff5d174187a9
#
_entry.id   6f9214c3a2090a09f314ff5d174187a9
#
_cell.length_a   1.000
_cell.length_b   1.000
_cell.length_c   1.000
_cell.angle_alpha   90.00
_cell.angle_beta   90.00
_cell.angle_gamma   90.00
#
_symmetry.space_group_name_H-M   'P 1'
#
loop_
_entity.id
_entity.type
_entity.pdbx_description
1 polymer ?
#
loop_
_entity_poly.entity_id
_entity_poly.type
_entity_poly.pdbx_seq_one_letter_code
_entity_poly.pdbx_strand_id
1 'polypeptide(L)'
;RAMILCNDSSCKDGVEIGDPTETALINFGTKLGIDTDKVREDLPRISEIPFDSDRKLMSTLHVIDGEKVLYVKGAADVLINRITSSDEEKAVITQRVAELSEKGLRILAFAEKKFDKDTVCPEDEDGLEFVGLIAMMDPPREESKAAVAECRKAGIKPVMITGDHIVT
;
A
#
# COMPACT_ATOMS: atom_id res chain seq x y z
N ARG A 1 -7.39 6.64 -7.62
CA ARG A 1 -6.59 6.24 -8.79
C ARG A 1 -5.29 5.57 -8.36
N ALA A 2 -4.43 6.19 -7.53
CA ALA A 2 -3.12 5.67 -7.13
C ALA A 2 -3.14 4.19 -6.69
N MET A 3 -4.06 3.80 -5.81
CA MET A 3 -4.17 2.43 -5.29
C MET A 3 -4.51 1.37 -6.35
N ILE A 4 -5.14 1.78 -7.47
CA ILE A 4 -5.54 0.89 -8.57
C ILE A 4 -4.43 0.82 -9.62
N LEU A 5 -3.85 1.96 -9.98
CA LEU A 5 -2.85 2.06 -11.03
C LEU A 5 -1.47 1.59 -10.58
N CYS A 6 -1.04 1.95 -9.36
CA CYS A 6 0.20 1.46 -8.77
C CYS A 6 -0.04 0.12 -8.06
N ASN A 7 -0.35 -0.94 -8.83
CA ASN A 7 -0.79 -2.22 -8.30
C ASN A 7 -0.66 -3.31 -9.38
N ASP A 8 -0.12 -4.48 -9.04
CA ASP A 8 0.10 -5.60 -9.97
C ASP A 8 -0.95 -6.70 -9.83
N SER A 9 -1.78 -6.65 -8.78
CA SER A 9 -2.83 -7.64 -8.53
C SER A 9 -4.07 -7.38 -9.37
N SER A 10 -4.86 -8.43 -9.59
CA SER A 10 -6.16 -8.35 -10.25
C SER A 10 -7.21 -9.16 -9.49
N CYS A 11 -8.47 -8.78 -9.66
CA CYS A 11 -9.61 -9.52 -9.13
C CYS A 11 -10.67 -9.62 -10.22
N LYS A 12 -10.79 -10.78 -10.87
CA LYS A 12 -11.78 -11.05 -11.94
C LYS A 12 -12.68 -12.19 -11.52
N ASP A 13 -13.99 -12.00 -11.65
CA ASP A 13 -15.01 -13.01 -11.34
C ASP A 13 -14.83 -13.65 -9.94
N GLY A 14 -14.35 -12.87 -8.97
CA GLY A 14 -14.11 -13.33 -7.61
C GLY A 14 -12.79 -14.13 -7.45
N VAL A 15 -11.99 -14.24 -8.50
CA VAL A 15 -10.65 -14.85 -8.45
C VAL A 15 -9.61 -13.75 -8.25
N GLU A 16 -8.93 -13.80 -7.11
CA GLU A 16 -7.85 -12.88 -6.75
C GLU A 16 -6.51 -13.46 -7.22
N ILE A 17 -5.74 -12.63 -7.94
CA ILE A 17 -4.39 -12.98 -8.43
C ILE A 17 -3.44 -11.86 -7.99
N GLY A 18 -2.40 -12.23 -7.24
CA GLY A 18 -1.37 -11.31 -6.78
C GLY A 18 -1.17 -11.33 -5.26
N ASP A 19 -0.45 -10.32 -4.77
CA ASP A 19 -0.19 -10.16 -3.33
C ASP A 19 -1.49 -9.80 -2.58
N PRO A 20 -1.76 -10.42 -1.40
CA PRO A 20 -2.98 -10.13 -0.62
C PRO A 20 -3.15 -8.65 -0.24
N THR A 21 -2.06 -7.93 -0.01
CA THR A 21 -2.09 -6.50 0.29
C THR A 21 -2.60 -5.71 -0.92
N GLU A 22 -2.18 -6.10 -2.11
CA GLU A 22 -2.59 -5.46 -3.36
C GLU A 22 -4.00 -5.83 -3.78
N THR A 23 -4.40 -7.11 -3.64
CA THR A 23 -5.78 -7.53 -3.92
C THR A 23 -6.77 -6.83 -3.01
N ALA A 24 -6.40 -6.55 -1.76
CA ALA A 24 -7.23 -5.78 -0.83
C ALA A 24 -7.50 -4.34 -1.35
N LEU A 25 -6.53 -3.71 -2.01
CA LEU A 25 -6.70 -2.38 -2.61
C LEU A 25 -7.67 -2.42 -3.81
N ILE A 26 -7.57 -3.44 -4.67
CA ILE A 26 -8.48 -3.63 -5.80
C ILE A 26 -9.90 -3.89 -5.31
N ASN A 27 -10.06 -4.80 -4.33
CA ASN A 27 -11.35 -5.09 -3.71
C ASN A 27 -11.97 -3.85 -3.03
N PHE A 28 -11.15 -3.01 -2.42
CA PHE A 28 -11.61 -1.74 -1.86
C PHE A 28 -12.10 -0.79 -2.94
N GLY A 29 -11.38 -0.67 -4.07
CA GLY A 29 -11.83 0.09 -5.24
C GLY A 29 -13.18 -0.40 -5.76
N THR A 30 -13.35 -1.70 -5.92
CA THR A 30 -14.61 -2.34 -6.35
C THR A 30 -15.75 -2.06 -5.37
N LYS A 31 -15.50 -2.14 -4.06
CA LYS A 31 -16.49 -1.80 -3.03
C LYS A 31 -16.93 -0.32 -3.07
N LEU A 32 -16.08 0.57 -3.55
CA LEU A 32 -16.43 1.98 -3.79
C LEU A 32 -17.18 2.19 -5.12
N GLY A 33 -17.50 1.12 -5.85
CA GLY A 33 -18.19 1.19 -7.14
C GLY A 33 -17.28 1.59 -8.31
N ILE A 34 -15.96 1.47 -8.15
CA ILE A 34 -15.00 1.78 -9.20
C ILE A 34 -14.75 0.52 -10.03
N ASP A 35 -14.92 0.63 -11.34
CA ASP A 35 -14.48 -0.39 -12.30
C ASP A 35 -12.96 -0.32 -12.44
N THR A 36 -12.27 -1.18 -11.69
CA THR A 36 -10.81 -1.16 -11.58
C THR A 36 -10.12 -1.61 -12.87
N ASP A 37 -10.74 -2.53 -13.63
CA ASP A 37 -10.22 -2.98 -14.92
C ASP A 37 -10.33 -1.85 -15.95
N LYS A 38 -11.49 -1.19 -16.02
CA LYS A 38 -11.69 -0.04 -16.90
C LYS A 38 -10.72 1.11 -16.58
N VAL A 39 -10.47 1.41 -15.31
CA VAL A 39 -9.48 2.45 -14.93
C VAL A 39 -8.09 2.11 -15.47
N ARG A 40 -7.68 0.85 -15.45
CA ARG A 40 -6.38 0.41 -15.97
C ARG A 40 -6.33 0.39 -17.50
N GLU A 41 -7.44 0.04 -18.15
CA GLU A 41 -7.55 0.08 -19.62
C GLU A 41 -7.49 1.53 -20.15
N ASP A 42 -8.20 2.45 -19.49
CA ASP A 42 -8.25 3.86 -19.86
C ASP A 42 -6.92 4.59 -19.56
N LEU A 43 -6.16 4.15 -18.55
CA LEU A 43 -4.93 4.76 -18.07
C LEU A 43 -3.78 3.72 -18.02
N PRO A 44 -3.31 3.24 -19.18
CA PRO A 44 -2.28 2.20 -19.23
C PRO A 44 -0.97 2.66 -18.60
N ARG A 45 -0.26 1.72 -18.01
CA ARG A 45 1.08 1.93 -17.45
C ARG A 45 2.09 2.13 -18.59
N ILE A 46 2.87 3.19 -18.52
CA ILE A 46 3.93 3.51 -19.50
C ILE A 46 5.28 2.94 -19.04
N SER A 47 5.59 3.11 -17.75
CA SER A 47 6.82 2.69 -17.11
C SER A 47 6.56 2.35 -15.66
N GLU A 48 7.45 1.56 -15.07
CA GLU A 48 7.32 1.14 -13.67
C GLU A 48 8.67 0.88 -13.02
N ILE A 49 8.69 0.94 -11.70
CA ILE A 49 9.69 0.31 -10.86
C ILE A 49 8.92 -0.67 -9.97
N PRO A 50 9.09 -1.99 -10.13
CA PRO A 50 8.41 -2.99 -9.33
C PRO A 50 8.71 -2.81 -7.83
N PHE A 51 7.85 -3.40 -7.00
CA PHE A 51 8.09 -3.39 -5.55
C PHE A 51 9.42 -4.07 -5.22
N ASP A 52 10.19 -3.42 -4.38
CA ASP A 52 11.44 -3.93 -3.84
C ASP A 52 11.43 -3.84 -2.32
N SER A 53 11.78 -4.94 -1.63
CA SER A 53 11.70 -5.05 -0.18
C SER A 53 12.73 -4.18 0.56
N ASP A 54 13.87 -3.89 -0.05
CA ASP A 54 14.90 -3.05 0.56
C ASP A 54 14.51 -1.58 0.43
N ARG A 55 13.96 -1.20 -0.73
CA ARG A 55 13.44 0.14 -1.01
C ARG A 55 12.06 0.37 -0.39
N LYS A 56 11.25 -0.70 -0.19
CA LYS A 56 9.88 -0.69 0.33
C LYS A 56 8.89 0.17 -0.47
N LEU A 57 9.17 0.43 -1.72
CA LEU A 57 8.38 1.25 -2.63
C LEU A 57 8.09 0.52 -3.93
N MET A 58 7.03 0.93 -4.59
CA MET A 58 6.67 0.62 -5.97
C MET A 58 6.22 1.90 -6.66
N SER A 59 6.56 2.06 -7.94
CA SER A 59 6.21 3.24 -8.72
C SER A 59 5.66 2.86 -10.08
N THR A 60 4.66 3.60 -10.56
CA THR A 60 4.08 3.43 -11.89
C THR A 60 3.81 4.77 -12.54
N LEU A 61 4.12 4.86 -13.83
CA LEU A 61 3.93 6.06 -14.65
C LEU A 61 2.74 5.89 -15.59
N HIS A 62 1.88 6.89 -15.64
CA HIS A 62 0.68 6.93 -16.47
C HIS A 62 0.51 8.27 -17.15
N VAL A 63 -0.32 8.33 -18.22
CA VAL A 63 -0.80 9.59 -18.79
C VAL A 63 -2.22 9.84 -18.31
N ILE A 64 -2.44 10.95 -17.64
CA ILE A 64 -3.74 11.35 -17.09
C ILE A 64 -4.07 12.75 -17.60
N ASP A 65 -5.16 12.87 -18.31
CA ASP A 65 -5.61 14.14 -18.90
C ASP A 65 -4.51 14.87 -19.74
N GLY A 66 -3.66 14.07 -20.41
CA GLY A 66 -2.54 14.55 -21.24
C GLY A 66 -1.25 14.87 -20.48
N GLU A 67 -1.23 14.75 -19.15
CA GLU A 67 -0.04 14.93 -18.32
C GLU A 67 0.49 13.57 -17.83
N LYS A 68 1.80 13.42 -17.76
CA LYS A 68 2.42 12.25 -17.13
C LYS A 68 2.39 12.40 -15.62
N VAL A 69 1.90 11.37 -14.96
CA VAL A 69 1.80 11.30 -13.49
C VAL A 69 2.51 10.05 -13.01
N LEU A 70 3.47 10.23 -12.12
CA LEU A 70 4.14 9.16 -11.40
C LEU A 70 3.39 8.91 -10.09
N TYR A 71 2.86 7.70 -9.91
CA TYR A 71 2.34 7.23 -8.64
C TYR A 71 3.39 6.40 -7.91
N VAL A 72 3.51 6.65 -6.62
CA VAL A 72 4.39 5.87 -5.73
C VAL A 72 3.57 5.36 -4.56
N LYS A 73 3.70 4.07 -4.25
CA LYS A 73 3.14 3.47 -3.04
C LYS A 73 4.21 2.76 -2.24
N GLY A 74 4.01 2.65 -0.95
CA GLY A 74 4.86 1.83 -0.10
C GLY A 74 4.74 2.11 1.39
N ALA A 75 5.78 1.74 2.12
CA ALA A 75 5.85 1.92 3.55
C ALA A 75 5.82 3.40 3.94
N ALA A 76 4.95 3.75 4.88
CA ALA A 76 4.73 5.14 5.26
C ALA A 76 5.99 5.80 5.84
N ASP A 77 6.80 5.06 6.60
CA ASP A 77 8.07 5.51 7.18
C ASP A 77 9.09 5.93 6.12
N VAL A 78 9.07 5.29 4.96
CA VAL A 78 9.94 5.61 3.82
C VAL A 78 9.37 6.76 3.01
N LEU A 79 8.08 6.68 2.64
CA LEU A 79 7.45 7.63 1.73
C LEU A 79 7.35 9.04 2.33
N ILE A 80 7.13 9.18 3.64
CA ILE A 80 7.08 10.48 4.34
C ILE A 80 8.38 11.28 4.15
N ASN A 81 9.53 10.63 4.05
CA ASN A 81 10.79 11.30 3.84
C ASN A 81 11.00 11.79 2.39
N ARG A 82 10.16 11.35 1.46
CA ARG A 82 10.24 11.65 0.01
C ARG A 82 9.17 12.64 -0.47
N ILE A 83 8.26 13.07 0.40
CA ILE A 83 7.23 14.06 0.07
C ILE A 83 7.70 15.49 0.34
N THR A 84 7.12 16.43 -0.41
CA THR A 84 7.43 17.87 -0.33
C THR A 84 6.66 18.60 0.75
N SER A 85 5.79 17.92 1.51
CA SER A 85 5.03 18.50 2.61
C SER A 85 5.90 19.15 3.68
N SER A 86 5.36 20.12 4.39
CA SER A 86 6.04 20.79 5.50
C SER A 86 6.34 19.80 6.66
N ASP A 87 7.26 20.17 7.54
CA ASP A 87 7.61 19.34 8.70
C ASP A 87 6.41 19.14 9.63
N GLU A 88 5.54 20.15 9.74
CA GLU A 88 4.29 20.07 10.51
C GLU A 88 3.32 19.05 9.89
N GLU A 89 3.14 19.06 8.57
CA GLU A 89 2.29 18.11 7.87
C GLU A 89 2.86 16.68 7.98
N LYS A 90 4.18 16.50 7.81
CA LYS A 90 4.85 15.22 8.01
C LYS A 90 4.66 14.68 9.43
N ALA A 91 4.74 15.56 10.44
CA ALA A 91 4.48 15.18 11.82
C ALA A 91 3.05 14.68 12.03
N VAL A 92 2.04 15.36 11.45
CA VAL A 92 0.64 14.93 11.52
C VAL A 92 0.44 13.56 10.84
N ILE A 93 1.04 13.36 9.66
CA ILE A 93 0.97 12.08 8.94
C ILE A 93 1.63 10.97 9.79
N THR A 94 2.80 11.23 10.35
CA THR A 94 3.55 10.28 11.20
C THR A 94 2.75 9.91 12.45
N GLN A 95 2.13 10.88 13.11
CA GLN A 95 1.25 10.63 14.25
C GLN A 95 0.07 9.74 13.84
N ARG A 96 -0.56 10.03 12.69
CA ARG A 96 -1.67 9.21 12.19
C ARG A 96 -1.26 7.77 11.87
N VAL A 97 -0.08 7.59 11.30
CA VAL A 97 0.50 6.27 11.06
C VAL A 97 0.69 5.52 12.39
N ALA A 98 1.24 6.15 13.41
CA ALA A 98 1.43 5.55 14.73
C ALA A 98 0.08 5.11 15.35
N GLU A 99 -0.93 5.99 15.36
CA GLU A 99 -2.27 5.71 15.89
C GLU A 99 -2.95 4.52 15.20
N LEU A 100 -2.73 4.35 13.89
CA LEU A 100 -3.30 3.24 13.12
C LEU A 100 -2.50 1.94 13.35
N SER A 101 -1.17 2.04 13.45
CA SER A 101 -0.29 0.89 13.74
C SER A 101 -0.56 0.31 15.13
N GLU A 102 -0.81 1.16 16.14
CA GLU A 102 -1.21 0.71 17.50
C GLU A 102 -2.50 -0.12 17.50
N LYS A 103 -3.35 0.03 16.48
CA LYS A 103 -4.55 -0.78 16.28
C LYS A 103 -4.29 -2.09 15.54
N GLY A 104 -3.02 -2.42 15.26
CA GLY A 104 -2.62 -3.61 14.52
C GLY A 104 -2.94 -3.52 13.01
N LEU A 105 -3.03 -2.29 12.46
CA LEU A 105 -3.30 -2.11 11.04
C LEU A 105 -1.99 -2.02 10.25
N ARG A 106 -1.96 -2.69 9.09
CA ARG A 106 -0.93 -2.47 8.07
C ARG A 106 -1.26 -1.21 7.29
N ILE A 107 -0.28 -0.32 7.13
CA ILE A 107 -0.48 0.98 6.50
C ILE A 107 0.35 1.07 5.24
N LEU A 108 -0.30 1.46 4.14
CA LEU A 108 0.36 1.86 2.91
C LEU A 108 0.15 3.37 2.71
N ALA A 109 1.22 4.05 2.36
CA ALA A 109 1.19 5.44 1.93
C ALA A 109 1.21 5.53 0.40
N PHE A 110 0.57 6.56 -0.12
CA PHE A 110 0.50 6.88 -1.54
C PHE A 110 0.91 8.33 -1.76
N ALA A 111 1.70 8.53 -2.80
CA ALA A 111 2.11 9.85 -3.26
C ALA A 111 2.14 9.90 -4.79
N GLU A 112 2.15 11.10 -5.34
CA GLU A 112 2.23 11.33 -6.77
C GLU A 112 3.08 12.53 -7.10
N LYS A 113 3.49 12.66 -8.36
CA LYS A 113 4.01 13.91 -8.93
C LYS A 113 3.81 13.98 -10.42
N LYS A 114 3.74 15.19 -10.96
CA LYS A 114 3.89 15.42 -12.40
C LYS A 114 5.27 15.00 -12.86
N PHE A 115 5.34 14.38 -14.02
CA PHE A 115 6.56 13.79 -14.54
C PHE A 115 6.73 14.10 -16.03
N ASP A 116 7.96 14.30 -16.48
CA ASP A 116 8.24 14.74 -17.86
C ASP A 116 8.93 13.69 -18.73
N LYS A 117 9.51 12.65 -18.10
CA LYS A 117 10.22 11.57 -18.81
C LYS A 117 9.25 10.42 -19.18
N ASP A 118 9.70 9.49 -20.03
CA ASP A 118 8.97 8.29 -20.43
C ASP A 118 9.36 7.04 -19.61
N THR A 119 10.46 7.12 -18.89
CA THR A 119 10.99 6.04 -18.05
C THR A 119 11.26 6.54 -16.64
N VAL A 120 10.97 5.70 -15.66
CA VAL A 120 11.17 5.98 -14.23
C VAL A 120 12.41 5.27 -13.73
N CYS A 121 13.19 5.92 -12.88
CA CYS A 121 14.31 5.34 -12.14
C CYS A 121 14.15 5.61 -10.63
N PRO A 122 14.87 4.88 -9.74
CA PRO A 122 14.70 5.02 -8.29
C PRO A 122 14.94 6.44 -7.76
N GLU A 123 15.77 7.23 -8.42
CA GLU A 123 16.06 8.62 -8.08
C GLU A 123 14.85 9.54 -8.31
N ASP A 124 13.93 9.10 -9.16
CA ASP A 124 12.70 9.86 -9.44
C ASP A 124 11.65 9.73 -8.32
N GLU A 125 11.81 8.78 -7.39
CA GLU A 125 10.91 8.55 -6.26
C GLU A 125 11.14 9.56 -5.11
N ASP A 126 11.36 10.81 -5.44
CA ASP A 126 11.56 11.92 -4.48
C ASP A 126 10.83 13.18 -4.96
N GLY A 127 10.63 14.14 -4.06
CA GLY A 127 9.89 15.36 -4.39
C GLY A 127 8.41 15.10 -4.71
N LEU A 128 7.77 14.19 -3.97
CA LEU A 128 6.41 13.71 -4.21
C LEU A 128 5.37 14.56 -3.47
N GLU A 129 4.16 14.64 -4.00
CA GLU A 129 2.99 15.17 -3.32
C GLU A 129 2.24 14.05 -2.60
N PHE A 130 1.90 14.24 -1.33
CA PHE A 130 1.21 13.22 -0.54
C PHE A 130 -0.25 13.08 -0.97
N VAL A 131 -0.66 11.86 -1.30
CA VAL A 131 -2.05 11.54 -1.69
C VAL A 131 -2.87 11.03 -0.50
N GLY A 132 -2.31 10.15 0.32
CA GLY A 132 -3.02 9.61 1.47
C GLY A 132 -2.48 8.29 2.01
N LEU A 133 -3.17 7.78 3.03
CA LEU A 133 -2.89 6.50 3.67
C LEU A 133 -4.05 5.54 3.45
N ILE A 134 -3.75 4.27 3.25
CA ILE A 134 -4.73 3.18 3.36
C ILE A 134 -4.26 2.25 4.47
N ALA A 135 -5.16 2.04 5.45
CA ALA A 135 -4.94 1.11 6.55
C ALA A 135 -5.78 -0.15 6.32
N MET A 136 -5.18 -1.31 6.46
CA MET A 136 -5.83 -2.60 6.26
C MET A 136 -5.56 -3.53 7.43
N MET A 137 -6.48 -4.44 7.67
CA MET A 137 -6.38 -5.45 8.70
C MET A 137 -6.41 -6.83 8.05
N ASP A 138 -5.48 -7.68 8.46
CA ASP A 138 -5.55 -9.12 8.23
C ASP A 138 -6.15 -9.75 9.49
N PRO A 139 -7.47 -10.04 9.51
CA PRO A 139 -8.10 -10.55 10.72
C PRO A 139 -7.59 -11.96 11.03
N PRO A 140 -7.27 -12.25 12.32
CA PRO A 140 -6.86 -13.58 12.71
C PRO A 140 -7.99 -14.58 12.43
N ARG A 141 -7.63 -15.75 11.89
CA ARG A 141 -8.60 -16.83 11.64
C ARG A 141 -9.21 -17.29 12.94
N GLU A 142 -10.51 -17.57 12.95
CA GLU A 142 -11.21 -18.03 14.16
C GLU A 142 -10.63 -19.34 14.72
N GLU A 143 -10.17 -20.24 13.82
CA GLU A 143 -9.50 -21.49 14.21
C GLU A 143 -8.19 -21.22 14.95
N SER A 144 -7.46 -20.17 14.59
CA SER A 144 -6.21 -19.78 15.27
C SER A 144 -6.47 -19.30 16.68
N LYS A 145 -7.56 -18.56 16.92
CA LYS A 145 -7.98 -18.14 18.26
C LYS A 145 -8.31 -19.34 19.14
N ALA A 146 -9.07 -20.30 18.60
CA ALA A 146 -9.43 -21.53 19.29
C ALA A 146 -8.19 -22.37 19.66
N ALA A 147 -7.29 -22.59 18.69
CA ALA A 147 -6.05 -23.34 18.90
C ALA A 147 -5.15 -22.70 19.96
N VAL A 148 -4.98 -21.37 19.97
CA VAL A 148 -4.23 -20.65 21.01
C VAL A 148 -4.87 -20.83 22.38
N ALA A 149 -6.19 -20.78 22.46
CA ALA A 149 -6.91 -20.98 23.71
C ALA A 149 -6.71 -22.42 24.26
N GLU A 150 -6.76 -23.43 23.39
CA GLU A 150 -6.50 -24.83 23.77
C GLU A 150 -5.05 -25.04 24.24
N CYS A 151 -4.07 -24.50 23.51
CA CYS A 151 -2.67 -24.54 23.93
C CYS A 151 -2.49 -23.97 25.35
N ARG A 152 -3.08 -22.81 25.64
CA ARG A 152 -3.01 -22.19 26.96
C ARG A 152 -3.65 -23.05 28.05
N LYS A 153 -4.80 -23.68 27.77
CA LYS A 153 -5.44 -24.63 28.71
C LYS A 153 -4.57 -25.86 28.98
N ALA A 154 -3.83 -26.32 27.99
CA ALA A 154 -2.88 -27.43 28.10
C ALA A 154 -1.54 -27.04 28.75
N GLY A 155 -1.35 -25.79 29.18
CA GLY A 155 -0.09 -25.28 29.75
C GLY A 155 1.00 -25.02 28.70
N ILE A 156 0.66 -25.06 27.41
CA ILE A 156 1.59 -24.75 26.31
C ILE A 156 1.59 -23.24 26.08
N LYS A 157 2.77 -22.65 26.04
CA LYS A 157 2.95 -21.22 25.73
C LYS A 157 3.12 -21.02 24.22
N PRO A 158 2.09 -20.53 23.48
CA PRO A 158 2.26 -20.17 22.08
C PRO A 158 3.21 -18.98 21.95
N VAL A 159 4.10 -19.04 20.96
CA VAL A 159 5.03 -17.95 20.63
C VAL A 159 4.77 -17.54 19.19
N MET A 160 4.51 -16.25 18.97
CA MET A 160 4.38 -15.69 17.64
C MET A 160 5.76 -15.25 17.13
N ILE A 161 6.11 -15.65 15.94
CA ILE A 161 7.29 -15.18 15.20
C ILE A 161 6.79 -14.45 13.97
N THR A 162 7.15 -13.18 13.83
CA THR A 162 6.71 -12.34 12.72
C THR A 162 7.83 -11.42 12.27
N GLY A 163 7.82 -11.04 10.99
CA GLY A 163 8.67 -9.99 10.42
C GLY A 163 8.02 -8.59 10.45
N ASP A 164 6.81 -8.47 11.01
CA ASP A 164 6.13 -7.19 11.13
C ASP A 164 6.87 -6.23 12.08
N HIS A 165 6.58 -4.95 11.94
CA HIS A 165 7.13 -3.93 12.83
C HIS A 165 6.68 -4.17 14.28
N ILE A 166 7.57 -3.86 15.27
CA ILE A 166 7.34 -4.14 16.69
C ILE A 166 6.07 -3.50 17.26
N VAL A 167 5.58 -2.42 16.65
CA VAL A 167 4.34 -1.72 17.04
C VAL A 167 3.09 -2.38 16.47
N THR A 168 3.22 -3.16 15.37
CA THR A 168 2.10 -3.92 14.77
C THR A 168 1.87 -5.22 15.51
#